data_2b083d020539c8b301d1a55fde379f6e
#
_entry.id   2b083d020539c8b301d1a55fde379f6e
#
_cell.length_a   1.000
_cell.length_b   1.000
_cell.length_c   1.000
_cell.angle_alpha   90.00
_cell.angle_beta   90.00
_cell.angle_gamma   90.00
#
_symmetry.space_group_name_H-M   'P 1'
#
loop_
_entity.id
_entity.type
_entity.pdbx_description
1 polymer ?
#
loop_
_entity_poly.entity_id
_entity_poly.type
_entity_poly.pdbx_seq_one_letter_code
_entity_poly.pdbx_strand_id
1 'polypeptide(L)'
;MALSQIIVTSRYLKSGTQKSKNKRRNYTKYIATRETVEVRDQNTIDRNDNATKNQQELLRDLLSDFPEAKRYLEYEDFKANPTVENASELISTIIERNADIIGNRQNFVGYMAMRPGVQKRGSHGLFNESDKPIVLDRAANEIANHKGSVWSHVVSLRREDAVRLGYDNSEVWRDLVKRHISDIAKAQRIPLCNLKWYAAFHDTTHHPHIHLLVYSTNPKQGFLTTKGIDQIRSAFANDIFHDDLQSIYQEQTLSRDELKTVSKTEFESIVRKIHQGGFVDPQLENLIQKLYIQLQNVKGKKVYGYLPPEVKETVNNIFLKLAKDENIQQLYEKWCDLERLKCKTYTQKEKELPALTDNKVFQPVRNMIIRTVLDMNNHVVDAVVQDTELTVSDIDDPDVVISQLVDETEQSAEDCTAAIDTADFVSGSKYYLKWSNNYKEACKLIYDKNSKLEDFQKAEQLLLTESKSGNVLAIHDLGTVSYTHLTLPTIRL
;
A
#
# COMPACT_ATOMS: atom_id res chain seq x y z
N MET A 1 3.67 -15.87 6.16
CA MET A 1 2.28 -15.92 5.69
C MET A 1 2.28 -16.05 4.18
N ALA A 2 1.46 -16.95 3.62
CA ALA A 2 1.28 -17.01 2.17
C ALA A 2 0.65 -15.68 1.71
N LEU A 3 1.11 -15.16 0.57
CA LEU A 3 0.65 -13.89 0.05
C LEU A 3 -0.75 -14.05 -0.53
N SER A 4 -1.74 -13.49 0.13
CA SER A 4 -3.13 -13.43 -0.34
C SER A 4 -3.24 -12.52 -1.57
N GLN A 5 -3.80 -13.03 -2.66
CA GLN A 5 -3.87 -12.29 -3.92
C GLN A 5 -5.16 -12.60 -4.68
N ILE A 6 -5.81 -11.53 -5.17
CA ILE A 6 -6.89 -11.64 -6.14
C ILE A 6 -6.38 -11.38 -7.56
N ILE A 7 -6.80 -12.20 -8.51
CA ILE A 7 -6.54 -11.99 -9.94
C ILE A 7 -7.85 -11.60 -10.60
N VAL A 8 -7.88 -10.40 -11.21
CA VAL A 8 -9.02 -9.94 -11.99
C VAL A 8 -8.56 -9.65 -13.41
N THR A 9 -9.07 -10.41 -14.37
CA THR A 9 -8.87 -10.18 -15.80
C THR A 9 -10.17 -9.76 -16.46
N SER A 10 -10.11 -8.78 -17.37
CA SER A 10 -11.30 -8.23 -18.02
C SER A 10 -11.13 -8.27 -19.54
N ARG A 11 -12.12 -8.75 -20.25
CA ARG A 11 -12.09 -8.90 -21.71
C ARG A 11 -13.34 -8.33 -22.35
N TYR A 12 -13.16 -7.62 -23.46
CA TYR A 12 -14.24 -7.14 -24.27
C TYR A 12 -14.71 -8.22 -25.27
N LEU A 13 -15.98 -8.57 -25.24
CA LEU A 13 -16.57 -9.48 -26.19
C LEU A 13 -17.15 -8.68 -27.38
N LYS A 14 -16.48 -8.74 -28.54
CA LYS A 14 -16.87 -7.98 -29.74
C LYS A 14 -18.30 -8.25 -30.19
N SER A 15 -18.98 -7.24 -30.74
CA SER A 15 -20.32 -7.31 -31.30
C SER A 15 -20.31 -7.08 -32.82
N GLY A 16 -21.46 -7.20 -33.47
CA GLY A 16 -21.71 -6.71 -34.83
C GLY A 16 -21.79 -7.77 -35.93
N THR A 17 -20.98 -8.82 -35.90
CA THR A 17 -20.98 -9.87 -36.94
C THR A 17 -21.67 -11.15 -36.46
N GLN A 18 -22.16 -12.00 -37.37
CA GLN A 18 -22.73 -13.30 -37.04
C GLN A 18 -21.69 -14.18 -36.31
N LYS A 19 -20.41 -14.08 -36.71
CA LYS A 19 -19.31 -14.77 -36.03
C LYS A 19 -19.16 -14.31 -34.59
N SER A 20 -19.26 -13.00 -34.32
CA SER A 20 -19.21 -12.44 -32.96
C SER A 20 -20.40 -12.89 -32.10
N LYS A 21 -21.61 -12.95 -32.68
CA LYS A 21 -22.80 -13.47 -32.00
C LYS A 21 -22.65 -14.92 -31.61
N ASN A 22 -22.18 -15.77 -32.51
CA ASN A 22 -21.92 -17.17 -32.23
C ASN A 22 -20.83 -17.33 -31.15
N LYS A 23 -19.76 -16.52 -31.21
CA LYS A 23 -18.71 -16.51 -30.18
C LYS A 23 -19.27 -16.17 -28.79
N ARG A 24 -20.06 -15.11 -28.67
CA ARG A 24 -20.71 -14.71 -27.41
C ARG A 24 -21.63 -15.81 -26.88
N ARG A 25 -22.47 -16.40 -27.75
CA ARG A 25 -23.38 -17.50 -27.38
C ARG A 25 -22.59 -18.69 -26.84
N ASN A 26 -21.59 -19.14 -27.59
CA ASN A 26 -20.80 -20.30 -27.23
C ASN A 26 -20.00 -20.06 -25.95
N TYR A 27 -19.46 -18.86 -25.77
CA TYR A 27 -18.74 -18.51 -24.55
C TYR A 27 -19.67 -18.52 -23.32
N THR A 28 -20.87 -17.96 -23.44
CA THR A 28 -21.87 -18.01 -22.35
C THR A 28 -22.24 -19.46 -21.97
N LYS A 29 -22.46 -20.31 -22.97
CA LYS A 29 -22.72 -21.74 -22.73
C LYS A 29 -21.52 -22.44 -22.11
N TYR A 30 -20.33 -22.12 -22.56
CA TYR A 30 -19.09 -22.67 -22.05
C TYR A 30 -18.91 -22.41 -20.56
N ILE A 31 -18.98 -21.16 -20.13
CA ILE A 31 -18.80 -20.83 -18.70
C ILE A 31 -19.90 -21.41 -17.81
N ALA A 32 -21.07 -21.67 -18.37
CA ALA A 32 -22.23 -22.19 -17.64
C ALA A 32 -22.26 -23.73 -17.50
N THR A 33 -21.53 -24.46 -18.33
CA THR A 33 -21.68 -25.92 -18.45
C THR A 33 -20.37 -26.71 -18.47
N ARG A 34 -19.21 -26.08 -18.26
CA ARG A 34 -17.96 -26.85 -18.19
C ARG A 34 -17.88 -27.70 -16.94
N GLU A 35 -17.01 -28.71 -16.93
CA GLU A 35 -16.97 -29.77 -15.90
C GLU A 35 -16.70 -29.26 -14.50
N THR A 36 -15.93 -28.19 -14.35
CA THR A 36 -15.60 -27.56 -13.05
C THR A 36 -16.65 -26.56 -12.56
N VAL A 37 -17.73 -26.34 -13.32
CA VAL A 37 -18.80 -25.44 -12.87
C VAL A 37 -19.62 -26.08 -11.77
N GLU A 38 -19.85 -25.38 -10.69
CA GLU A 38 -20.77 -25.81 -9.65
C GLU A 38 -22.20 -25.80 -10.19
N VAL A 39 -22.83 -26.95 -10.22
CA VAL A 39 -24.20 -27.14 -10.67
C VAL A 39 -25.07 -27.43 -9.47
N ARG A 40 -26.16 -26.69 -9.33
CA ARG A 40 -27.10 -26.83 -8.20
C ARG A 40 -27.84 -28.19 -8.16
N ASP A 41 -27.94 -28.88 -9.29
CA ASP A 41 -28.54 -30.22 -9.38
C ASP A 41 -27.52 -31.26 -9.81
N GLN A 42 -27.14 -32.16 -8.90
CA GLN A 42 -26.10 -33.15 -9.12
C GLN A 42 -26.57 -34.32 -10.00
N ASN A 43 -25.91 -34.50 -11.13
CA ASN A 43 -25.73 -35.79 -11.77
C ASN A 43 -24.23 -35.96 -12.06
N THR A 44 -23.56 -36.76 -11.26
CA THR A 44 -22.10 -36.93 -11.24
C THR A 44 -21.58 -37.66 -12.47
N ILE A 45 -20.67 -37.03 -13.21
CA ILE A 45 -19.65 -37.72 -14.03
C ILE A 45 -18.55 -38.14 -13.08
N ASP A 46 -18.02 -39.37 -13.21
CA ASP A 46 -16.84 -39.77 -12.45
C ASP A 46 -15.65 -38.96 -12.98
N ARG A 47 -15.26 -37.98 -12.21
CA ARG A 47 -14.17 -37.04 -12.55
C ARG A 47 -12.80 -37.73 -12.56
N ASN A 48 -12.70 -38.89 -11.90
CA ASN A 48 -11.48 -39.67 -11.75
C ASN A 48 -11.21 -40.63 -12.91
N ASP A 49 -12.16 -40.75 -13.87
CA ASP A 49 -11.93 -41.55 -15.05
C ASP A 49 -10.73 -41.00 -15.88
N ASN A 50 -10.09 -41.89 -16.62
CA ASN A 50 -9.01 -41.50 -17.53
C ASN A 50 -9.48 -40.47 -18.57
N ALA A 51 -8.64 -39.50 -18.86
CA ALA A 51 -8.90 -38.49 -19.87
C ALA A 51 -9.32 -39.10 -21.21
N THR A 52 -10.40 -38.58 -21.77
CA THR A 52 -10.95 -39.08 -23.04
C THR A 52 -9.97 -38.89 -24.19
N LYS A 53 -10.08 -39.72 -25.24
CA LYS A 53 -9.24 -39.58 -26.45
C LYS A 53 -9.32 -38.15 -27.03
N ASN A 54 -10.50 -37.56 -27.07
CA ASN A 54 -10.71 -36.22 -27.57
C ASN A 54 -10.01 -35.15 -26.72
N GLN A 55 -9.99 -35.30 -25.38
CA GLN A 55 -9.25 -34.39 -24.49
C GLN A 55 -7.74 -34.53 -24.71
N GLN A 56 -7.23 -35.76 -24.87
CA GLN A 56 -5.80 -36.03 -25.10
C GLN A 56 -5.34 -35.48 -26.45
N GLU A 57 -6.13 -35.60 -27.52
CA GLU A 57 -5.84 -35.02 -28.83
C GLU A 57 -5.80 -33.49 -28.78
N LEU A 58 -6.80 -32.89 -28.15
CA LEU A 58 -6.84 -31.45 -28.00
C LEU A 58 -5.69 -30.90 -27.15
N LEU A 59 -5.34 -31.59 -26.05
CA LEU A 59 -4.20 -31.21 -25.23
C LEU A 59 -2.90 -31.26 -26.03
N ARG A 60 -2.74 -32.26 -26.89
CA ARG A 60 -1.56 -32.38 -27.78
C ARG A 60 -1.46 -31.14 -28.70
N ASP A 61 -2.58 -30.75 -29.31
CA ASP A 61 -2.63 -29.58 -30.20
C ASP A 61 -2.38 -28.28 -29.44
N LEU A 62 -3.03 -28.09 -28.28
CA LEU A 62 -2.87 -26.91 -27.43
C LEU A 62 -1.44 -26.77 -26.89
N LEU A 63 -0.81 -27.87 -26.45
CA LEU A 63 0.57 -27.86 -25.93
C LEU A 63 1.61 -27.67 -27.06
N SER A 64 1.25 -28.00 -28.30
CA SER A 64 2.06 -27.67 -29.48
C SER A 64 1.98 -26.18 -29.82
N ASP A 65 0.78 -25.59 -29.72
CA ASP A 65 0.53 -24.20 -30.04
C ASP A 65 0.98 -23.24 -28.92
N PHE A 66 0.95 -23.68 -27.68
CA PHE A 66 1.29 -22.93 -26.46
C PHE A 66 2.27 -23.72 -25.59
N PRO A 67 3.54 -23.84 -25.97
CA PRO A 67 4.55 -24.63 -25.25
C PRO A 67 4.77 -24.19 -23.80
N GLU A 68 4.51 -22.89 -23.50
CA GLU A 68 4.60 -22.32 -22.15
C GLU A 68 3.60 -22.93 -21.17
N ALA A 69 2.51 -23.53 -21.66
CA ALA A 69 1.53 -24.20 -20.83
C ALA A 69 2.09 -25.42 -20.08
N LYS A 70 3.23 -25.95 -20.52
CA LYS A 70 3.96 -27.00 -19.79
C LYS A 70 4.56 -26.55 -18.45
N ARG A 71 4.52 -25.25 -18.16
CA ARG A 71 4.95 -24.66 -16.88
C ARG A 71 3.78 -24.39 -15.94
N TYR A 72 2.55 -24.73 -16.33
CA TYR A 72 1.37 -24.54 -15.49
C TYR A 72 1.27 -25.67 -14.48
N LEU A 73 0.72 -25.39 -13.29
CA LEU A 73 0.50 -26.40 -12.26
C LEU A 73 -0.46 -27.49 -12.76
N GLU A 74 -1.48 -27.10 -13.50
CA GLU A 74 -2.47 -27.98 -14.11
C GLU A 74 -1.85 -28.97 -15.10
N TYR A 75 -0.71 -28.63 -15.70
CA TYR A 75 0.05 -29.56 -16.55
C TYR A 75 0.78 -30.62 -15.73
N GLU A 76 1.38 -30.26 -14.61
CA GLU A 76 2.04 -31.20 -13.71
C GLU A 76 1.01 -32.18 -13.11
N ASP A 77 -0.19 -31.68 -12.73
CA ASP A 77 -1.28 -32.53 -12.24
C ASP A 77 -1.80 -33.50 -13.30
N PHE A 78 -2.02 -33.03 -14.53
CA PHE A 78 -2.42 -33.88 -15.64
C PHE A 78 -1.35 -34.92 -15.98
N LYS A 79 -0.09 -34.57 -15.90
CA LYS A 79 1.02 -35.50 -16.12
C LYS A 79 1.12 -36.55 -15.04
N ALA A 80 0.87 -36.19 -13.77
CA ALA A 80 0.86 -37.12 -12.64
C ALA A 80 -0.35 -38.07 -12.68
N ASN A 81 -1.55 -37.50 -12.96
CA ASN A 81 -2.82 -38.22 -13.01
C ASN A 81 -3.64 -37.76 -14.23
N PRO A 82 -3.58 -38.46 -15.36
CA PRO A 82 -4.28 -38.08 -16.59
C PRO A 82 -5.79 -38.39 -16.53
N THR A 83 -6.51 -37.73 -15.62
CA THR A 83 -7.95 -37.86 -15.43
C THR A 83 -8.73 -36.89 -16.32
N VAL A 84 -10.05 -37.15 -16.46
CA VAL A 84 -11.00 -36.24 -17.14
C VAL A 84 -10.95 -34.87 -16.51
N GLU A 85 -10.88 -34.77 -15.19
CA GLU A 85 -10.83 -33.53 -14.44
C GLU A 85 -9.55 -32.76 -14.73
N ASN A 86 -8.37 -33.36 -14.52
CA ASN A 86 -7.08 -32.69 -14.74
C ASN A 86 -6.89 -32.28 -16.21
N ALA A 87 -7.36 -33.10 -17.15
CA ALA A 87 -7.38 -32.76 -18.56
C ALA A 87 -8.25 -31.52 -18.84
N SER A 88 -9.42 -31.46 -18.22
CA SER A 88 -10.38 -30.35 -18.38
C SER A 88 -9.85 -29.05 -17.78
N GLU A 89 -9.20 -29.12 -16.61
CA GLU A 89 -8.58 -27.97 -15.96
C GLU A 89 -7.44 -27.39 -16.81
N LEU A 90 -6.53 -28.25 -17.27
CA LEU A 90 -5.42 -27.83 -18.12
C LEU A 90 -5.90 -27.20 -19.43
N ILE A 91 -6.85 -27.85 -20.12
CA ILE A 91 -7.46 -27.29 -21.35
C ILE A 91 -8.07 -25.92 -21.06
N SER A 92 -8.81 -25.79 -19.98
CA SER A 92 -9.48 -24.56 -19.59
C SER A 92 -8.47 -23.43 -19.32
N THR A 93 -7.43 -23.71 -18.55
CA THR A 93 -6.37 -22.75 -18.23
C THR A 93 -5.63 -22.29 -19.48
N ILE A 94 -5.27 -23.21 -20.38
CA ILE A 94 -4.63 -22.82 -21.65
C ILE A 94 -5.54 -21.92 -22.48
N ILE A 95 -6.82 -22.26 -22.60
CA ILE A 95 -7.80 -21.48 -23.37
C ILE A 95 -8.02 -20.11 -22.75
N GLU A 96 -8.13 -20.01 -21.43
CA GLU A 96 -8.37 -18.75 -20.73
C GLU A 96 -7.17 -17.81 -20.85
N ARG A 97 -5.96 -18.30 -20.66
CA ARG A 97 -4.73 -17.49 -20.77
C ARG A 97 -4.46 -17.02 -22.20
N ASN A 98 -4.90 -17.80 -23.19
CA ASN A 98 -4.65 -17.54 -24.60
C ASN A 98 -5.91 -17.23 -25.42
N ALA A 99 -7.00 -16.82 -24.78
CA ALA A 99 -8.30 -16.65 -25.44
C ALA A 99 -8.31 -15.65 -26.60
N ASP A 100 -7.43 -14.64 -26.58
CA ASP A 100 -7.34 -13.64 -27.65
C ASP A 100 -6.72 -14.26 -28.92
N ILE A 101 -5.78 -15.17 -28.77
CA ILE A 101 -5.13 -15.90 -29.87
C ILE A 101 -6.04 -17.01 -30.38
N ILE A 102 -6.58 -17.84 -29.48
CA ILE A 102 -7.46 -18.98 -29.80
C ILE A 102 -8.79 -18.52 -30.40
N GLY A 103 -9.30 -17.39 -29.93
CA GLY A 103 -10.58 -16.84 -30.38
C GLY A 103 -10.65 -16.48 -31.87
N ASN A 104 -9.56 -16.49 -32.60
CA ASN A 104 -9.50 -16.25 -34.04
C ASN A 104 -9.43 -17.56 -34.86
N ARG A 105 -9.33 -18.73 -34.24
CA ARG A 105 -9.19 -20.01 -34.96
C ARG A 105 -10.55 -20.74 -35.10
N GLN A 106 -10.79 -21.32 -36.28
CA GLN A 106 -12.04 -22.04 -36.61
C GLN A 106 -12.26 -23.27 -35.73
N ASN A 107 -11.18 -23.93 -35.29
CA ASN A 107 -11.23 -25.16 -34.50
C ASN A 107 -11.71 -24.96 -33.06
N PHE A 108 -11.61 -23.76 -32.52
CA PHE A 108 -12.10 -23.43 -31.18
C PHE A 108 -13.63 -23.59 -31.07
N VAL A 109 -14.35 -23.18 -32.11
CA VAL A 109 -15.83 -23.32 -32.14
C VAL A 109 -16.24 -24.79 -32.21
N GLY A 110 -15.50 -25.60 -32.96
CA GLY A 110 -15.75 -27.06 -33.07
C GLY A 110 -15.53 -27.77 -31.73
N TYR A 111 -14.42 -27.46 -31.05
CA TYR A 111 -14.14 -28.03 -29.73
C TYR A 111 -15.20 -27.67 -28.68
N MET A 112 -15.59 -26.43 -28.64
CA MET A 112 -16.63 -25.94 -27.71
C MET A 112 -17.98 -26.64 -27.92
N ALA A 113 -18.25 -27.13 -29.13
CA ALA A 113 -19.47 -27.86 -29.47
C ALA A 113 -19.38 -29.36 -29.17
N MET A 114 -18.17 -29.94 -29.14
CA MET A 114 -17.96 -31.42 -29.10
C MET A 114 -17.42 -31.96 -27.78
N ARG A 115 -17.10 -31.10 -26.80
CA ARG A 115 -16.52 -31.58 -25.55
C ARG A 115 -17.49 -32.47 -24.73
N PRO A 116 -16.98 -33.46 -23.98
CA PRO A 116 -17.77 -34.17 -23.00
C PRO A 116 -18.41 -33.23 -22.00
N GLY A 117 -19.64 -33.37 -21.65
CA GLY A 117 -20.39 -32.50 -20.71
C GLY A 117 -21.30 -31.48 -21.37
N VAL A 118 -21.15 -31.14 -22.66
CA VAL A 118 -22.09 -30.26 -23.39
C VAL A 118 -23.46 -30.91 -23.62
N GLN A 119 -23.56 -32.23 -23.57
CA GLN A 119 -24.79 -32.98 -23.91
C GLN A 119 -25.79 -33.16 -22.76
N LYS A 120 -25.50 -32.69 -21.54
CA LYS A 120 -26.48 -32.77 -20.46
C LYS A 120 -27.51 -31.63 -20.58
N ARG A 121 -28.63 -31.94 -21.18
CA ARG A 121 -29.85 -31.10 -21.13
C ARG A 121 -30.36 -31.07 -19.70
N GLY A 122 -30.28 -29.89 -19.04
CA GLY A 122 -31.00 -29.64 -17.80
C GLY A 122 -30.29 -29.00 -16.66
N SER A 123 -28.93 -29.10 -16.53
CA SER A 123 -28.20 -28.46 -15.42
C SER A 123 -27.05 -27.57 -15.90
N HIS A 124 -26.97 -26.38 -15.34
CA HIS A 124 -25.88 -25.44 -15.60
C HIS A 124 -25.66 -24.58 -14.36
N GLY A 125 -24.42 -24.03 -14.22
CA GLY A 125 -24.02 -23.22 -13.08
C GLY A 125 -24.19 -21.71 -13.27
N LEU A 126 -24.97 -21.25 -14.26
CA LEU A 126 -25.17 -19.83 -14.47
C LEU A 126 -26.12 -19.25 -13.41
N PHE A 127 -25.71 -18.14 -12.78
CA PHE A 127 -26.50 -17.39 -11.80
C PHE A 127 -26.46 -15.87 -12.07
N ASN A 128 -27.33 -15.11 -11.44
CA ASN A 128 -27.41 -13.65 -11.44
C ASN A 128 -27.98 -13.14 -10.11
N GLU A 129 -28.48 -11.88 -10.07
CA GLU A 129 -29.10 -11.30 -8.88
C GLU A 129 -30.40 -11.99 -8.47
N SER A 130 -31.11 -12.65 -9.40
CA SER A 130 -32.40 -13.29 -9.16
C SER A 130 -32.25 -14.71 -8.63
N ASP A 131 -33.12 -15.10 -7.69
CA ASP A 131 -33.20 -16.50 -7.22
C ASP A 131 -34.00 -17.40 -8.17
N LYS A 132 -34.56 -16.82 -9.25
CA LYS A 132 -35.30 -17.59 -10.25
C LYS A 132 -34.34 -18.36 -11.14
N PRO A 133 -34.71 -19.59 -11.54
CA PRO A 133 -33.92 -20.40 -12.47
C PRO A 133 -33.69 -19.65 -13.80
N ILE A 134 -32.44 -19.70 -14.25
CA ILE A 134 -32.03 -19.08 -15.52
C ILE A 134 -32.21 -20.10 -16.63
N VAL A 135 -32.81 -19.73 -17.72
CA VAL A 135 -32.87 -20.53 -18.95
C VAL A 135 -31.61 -20.21 -19.76
N LEU A 136 -30.63 -21.16 -19.79
CA LEU A 136 -29.32 -20.95 -20.40
C LEU A 136 -29.39 -20.46 -21.85
N ASP A 137 -30.22 -21.10 -22.67
CA ASP A 137 -30.36 -20.70 -24.09
C ASP A 137 -30.88 -19.29 -24.24
N ARG A 138 -31.78 -18.86 -23.35
CA ARG A 138 -32.29 -17.46 -23.35
C ARG A 138 -31.21 -16.47 -22.99
N ALA A 139 -30.45 -16.74 -21.90
CA ALA A 139 -29.35 -15.89 -21.47
C ALA A 139 -28.24 -15.83 -22.55
N ALA A 140 -27.85 -16.96 -23.11
CA ALA A 140 -26.85 -17.04 -24.18
C ALA A 140 -27.29 -16.28 -25.46
N ASN A 141 -28.55 -16.35 -25.82
CA ASN A 141 -29.12 -15.62 -26.97
C ASN A 141 -29.22 -14.12 -26.69
N GLU A 142 -29.60 -13.72 -25.48
CA GLU A 142 -29.64 -12.31 -25.05
C GLU A 142 -28.27 -11.67 -25.18
N ILE A 143 -27.23 -12.30 -24.63
CA ILE A 143 -25.83 -11.84 -24.70
C ILE A 143 -25.31 -11.83 -26.15
N ALA A 144 -25.61 -12.87 -26.93
CA ALA A 144 -25.18 -12.98 -28.33
C ALA A 144 -25.76 -11.87 -29.21
N ASN A 145 -27.05 -11.53 -29.02
CA ASN A 145 -27.74 -10.54 -29.83
C ASN A 145 -27.61 -9.11 -29.29
N HIS A 146 -26.99 -8.92 -28.12
CA HIS A 146 -26.77 -7.59 -27.57
C HIS A 146 -25.88 -6.76 -28.50
N LYS A 147 -26.35 -5.55 -28.86
CA LYS A 147 -25.66 -4.67 -29.83
C LYS A 147 -24.53 -3.85 -29.20
N GLY A 148 -24.53 -3.69 -27.88
CA GLY A 148 -23.56 -2.90 -27.14
C GLY A 148 -22.37 -3.71 -26.61
N SER A 149 -21.63 -3.09 -25.72
CA SER A 149 -20.49 -3.70 -25.06
C SER A 149 -20.93 -4.82 -24.10
N VAL A 150 -20.24 -5.95 -24.16
CA VAL A 150 -20.31 -7.03 -23.17
C VAL A 150 -18.92 -7.26 -22.65
N TRP A 151 -18.75 -7.19 -21.34
CA TRP A 151 -17.47 -7.44 -20.68
C TRP A 151 -17.51 -8.79 -19.96
N SER A 152 -16.46 -9.53 -20.08
CA SER A 152 -16.22 -10.75 -19.31
C SER A 152 -15.09 -10.48 -18.31
N HIS A 153 -15.39 -10.63 -17.04
CA HIS A 153 -14.41 -10.61 -15.96
C HIS A 153 -14.19 -12.03 -15.45
N VAL A 154 -12.93 -12.39 -15.20
CA VAL A 154 -12.57 -13.58 -14.46
C VAL A 154 -11.96 -13.11 -13.15
N VAL A 155 -12.57 -13.51 -12.05
CA VAL A 155 -12.14 -13.16 -10.69
C VAL A 155 -11.74 -14.44 -10.00
N SER A 156 -10.47 -14.58 -9.64
CA SER A 156 -9.86 -15.82 -9.16
C SER A 156 -9.09 -15.59 -7.85
N LEU A 157 -9.14 -16.58 -6.98
CA LEU A 157 -8.33 -16.70 -5.77
C LEU A 157 -7.42 -17.94 -5.87
N ARG A 158 -6.38 -17.98 -5.06
CA ARG A 158 -5.66 -19.23 -4.81
C ARG A 158 -6.53 -20.16 -3.99
N ARG A 159 -6.37 -21.47 -4.15
CA ARG A 159 -7.17 -22.46 -3.42
C ARG A 159 -7.08 -22.28 -1.90
N GLU A 160 -5.88 -22.06 -1.38
CA GLU A 160 -5.66 -21.88 0.06
C GLU A 160 -6.42 -20.66 0.61
N ASP A 161 -6.41 -19.54 -0.13
CA ASP A 161 -7.14 -18.34 0.25
C ASP A 161 -8.66 -18.55 0.13
N ALA A 162 -9.11 -19.19 -0.94
CA ALA A 162 -10.54 -19.46 -1.14
C ALA A 162 -11.11 -20.33 0.00
N VAL A 163 -10.42 -21.41 0.37
CA VAL A 163 -10.84 -22.29 1.50
C VAL A 163 -10.79 -21.52 2.82
N ARG A 164 -9.69 -20.81 3.10
CA ARG A 164 -9.51 -20.05 4.34
C ARG A 164 -10.57 -18.97 4.55
N LEU A 165 -10.99 -18.32 3.45
CA LEU A 165 -11.91 -17.19 3.48
C LEU A 165 -13.35 -17.59 3.13
N GLY A 166 -13.61 -18.89 2.87
CA GLY A 166 -14.95 -19.41 2.58
C GLY A 166 -15.47 -19.09 1.17
N TYR A 167 -14.57 -18.81 0.21
CA TYR A 167 -14.90 -18.57 -1.20
C TYR A 167 -14.81 -19.84 -2.05
N ASP A 168 -15.29 -20.95 -1.54
CA ASP A 168 -15.26 -22.28 -2.15
C ASP A 168 -16.60 -22.73 -2.75
N ASN A 169 -17.60 -21.84 -2.80
CA ASN A 169 -18.93 -22.14 -3.33
C ASN A 169 -19.54 -20.93 -4.07
N SER A 170 -20.51 -21.21 -4.94
CA SER A 170 -21.14 -20.20 -5.80
C SER A 170 -21.95 -19.14 -5.07
N GLU A 171 -22.53 -19.45 -3.91
CA GLU A 171 -23.39 -18.50 -3.17
C GLU A 171 -22.56 -17.33 -2.62
N VAL A 172 -21.38 -17.62 -2.03
CA VAL A 172 -20.49 -16.57 -1.49
C VAL A 172 -20.00 -15.64 -2.59
N TRP A 173 -19.65 -16.19 -3.75
CA TRP A 173 -19.27 -15.39 -4.91
C TRP A 173 -20.42 -14.56 -5.46
N ARG A 174 -21.63 -15.11 -5.47
CA ARG A 174 -22.84 -14.38 -5.86
C ARG A 174 -23.10 -13.20 -4.95
N ASP A 175 -22.96 -13.40 -3.63
CA ASP A 175 -23.15 -12.34 -2.65
C ASP A 175 -22.06 -11.27 -2.75
N LEU A 176 -20.80 -11.65 -3.02
CA LEU A 176 -19.74 -10.70 -3.32
C LEU A 176 -20.09 -9.80 -4.52
N VAL A 177 -20.53 -10.40 -5.63
CA VAL A 177 -20.94 -9.63 -6.82
C VAL A 177 -22.11 -8.70 -6.49
N LYS A 178 -23.11 -9.16 -5.72
CA LYS A 178 -24.25 -8.33 -5.31
C LYS A 178 -23.82 -7.14 -4.46
N ARG A 179 -22.91 -7.33 -3.49
CA ARG A 179 -22.39 -6.25 -2.66
C ARG A 179 -21.68 -5.18 -3.47
N HIS A 180 -20.92 -5.59 -4.50
CA HIS A 180 -20.09 -4.69 -5.32
C HIS A 180 -20.69 -4.35 -6.69
N ILE A 181 -21.96 -4.60 -6.91
CA ILE A 181 -22.60 -4.32 -8.19
C ILE A 181 -22.60 -2.82 -8.54
N SER A 182 -22.67 -1.96 -7.54
CA SER A 182 -22.57 -0.50 -7.71
C SER A 182 -21.16 -0.06 -8.14
N ASP A 183 -20.11 -0.70 -7.60
CA ASP A 183 -18.73 -0.42 -7.96
C ASP A 183 -18.44 -0.87 -9.39
N ILE A 184 -18.96 -2.04 -9.79
CA ILE A 184 -18.89 -2.54 -11.17
C ILE A 184 -19.61 -1.59 -12.12
N ALA A 185 -20.82 -1.15 -11.75
CA ALA A 185 -21.63 -0.22 -12.54
C ALA A 185 -20.88 1.11 -12.77
N LYS A 186 -20.32 1.67 -11.69
CA LYS A 186 -19.52 2.92 -11.73
C LYS A 186 -18.27 2.76 -12.59
N ALA A 187 -17.51 1.68 -12.41
CA ALA A 187 -16.29 1.41 -13.17
C ALA A 187 -16.58 1.27 -14.67
N GLN A 188 -17.70 0.65 -15.04
CA GLN A 188 -18.13 0.47 -16.43
C GLN A 188 -18.96 1.61 -16.98
N ARG A 189 -19.22 2.66 -16.19
CA ARG A 189 -20.04 3.80 -16.59
C ARG A 189 -21.45 3.38 -17.07
N ILE A 190 -22.06 2.44 -16.34
CA ILE A 190 -23.42 1.95 -16.56
C ILE A 190 -24.28 2.43 -15.41
N PRO A 191 -25.40 3.15 -15.64
CA PRO A 191 -26.41 3.38 -14.61
C PRO A 191 -26.89 2.07 -14.00
N LEU A 192 -26.99 1.98 -12.68
CA LEU A 192 -27.32 0.73 -11.98
C LEU A 192 -28.61 0.09 -12.48
N CYS A 193 -29.63 0.90 -12.79
CA CYS A 193 -30.89 0.43 -13.34
C CYS A 193 -30.79 -0.22 -14.73
N ASN A 194 -29.72 0.04 -15.47
CA ASN A 194 -29.47 -0.51 -16.80
C ASN A 194 -28.47 -1.68 -16.78
N LEU A 195 -27.84 -1.94 -15.63
CA LEU A 195 -26.81 -2.98 -15.54
C LEU A 195 -27.47 -4.35 -15.47
N LYS A 196 -26.93 -5.28 -16.27
CA LYS A 196 -27.23 -6.71 -16.22
C LYS A 196 -25.97 -7.51 -16.13
N TRP A 197 -26.05 -8.62 -15.41
CA TRP A 197 -24.94 -9.53 -15.26
C TRP A 197 -25.37 -10.99 -15.15
N TYR A 198 -24.46 -11.88 -15.55
CA TYR A 198 -24.53 -13.32 -15.32
C TYR A 198 -23.17 -13.79 -14.87
N ALA A 199 -23.15 -14.76 -13.96
CA ALA A 199 -21.89 -15.35 -13.52
C ALA A 199 -21.99 -16.88 -13.42
N ALA A 200 -20.84 -17.55 -13.42
CA ALA A 200 -20.70 -18.97 -13.13
C ALA A 200 -19.45 -19.17 -12.29
N PHE A 201 -19.57 -19.93 -11.21
CA PHE A 201 -18.47 -20.33 -10.36
C PHE A 201 -17.85 -21.63 -10.86
N HIS A 202 -16.55 -21.66 -10.87
CA HIS A 202 -15.74 -22.80 -11.28
C HIS A 202 -14.83 -23.20 -10.13
N ASP A 203 -15.12 -24.37 -9.57
CA ASP A 203 -14.35 -24.96 -8.49
C ASP A 203 -13.18 -25.77 -9.07
N THR A 204 -12.09 -25.08 -9.42
CA THR A 204 -10.87 -25.69 -9.94
C THR A 204 -9.87 -25.93 -8.82
N THR A 205 -8.97 -26.93 -8.99
CA THR A 205 -8.05 -27.39 -7.95
C THR A 205 -7.15 -26.28 -7.41
N HIS A 206 -6.55 -25.45 -8.28
CA HIS A 206 -5.59 -24.43 -7.87
C HIS A 206 -6.18 -23.04 -7.75
N HIS A 207 -7.15 -22.70 -8.60
CA HIS A 207 -7.64 -21.34 -8.77
C HIS A 207 -9.16 -21.30 -8.90
N PRO A 208 -9.93 -21.53 -7.81
CA PRO A 208 -11.37 -21.33 -7.84
C PRO A 208 -11.68 -19.89 -8.26
N HIS A 209 -12.64 -19.76 -9.19
CA HIS A 209 -12.90 -18.47 -9.81
C HIS A 209 -14.34 -18.35 -10.34
N ILE A 210 -14.76 -17.10 -10.55
CA ILE A 210 -16.01 -16.81 -11.27
C ILE A 210 -15.71 -16.22 -12.64
N HIS A 211 -16.55 -16.62 -13.60
CA HIS A 211 -16.73 -15.85 -14.83
C HIS A 211 -17.94 -14.94 -14.65
N LEU A 212 -17.74 -13.63 -14.79
CA LEU A 212 -18.75 -12.62 -14.63
C LEU A 212 -18.94 -11.87 -15.96
N LEU A 213 -20.12 -12.00 -16.56
CA LEU A 213 -20.50 -11.29 -17.78
C LEU A 213 -21.35 -10.06 -17.38
N VAL A 214 -20.92 -8.87 -17.80
CA VAL A 214 -21.57 -7.60 -17.47
C VAL A 214 -21.85 -6.81 -18.73
N TYR A 215 -23.05 -6.26 -18.84
CA TYR A 215 -23.48 -5.40 -19.95
C TYR A 215 -24.60 -4.46 -19.52
N SER A 216 -24.86 -3.41 -20.32
CA SER A 216 -25.97 -2.49 -20.12
C SER A 216 -27.15 -2.88 -21.00
N THR A 217 -28.38 -2.69 -20.51
CA THR A 217 -29.58 -2.75 -21.35
C THR A 217 -29.58 -1.68 -22.46
N ASN A 218 -28.85 -0.58 -22.25
CA ASN A 218 -28.62 0.44 -23.27
C ASN A 218 -27.33 0.16 -24.04
N PRO A 219 -27.33 -0.12 -25.35
CA PRO A 219 -26.18 -0.47 -26.14
C PRO A 219 -25.07 0.61 -26.23
N LYS A 220 -25.38 1.85 -25.90
CA LYS A 220 -24.44 2.99 -25.94
C LYS A 220 -23.62 3.12 -24.65
N GLN A 221 -23.88 2.30 -23.66
CA GLN A 221 -23.21 2.29 -22.36
C GLN A 221 -22.26 1.11 -22.21
N GLY A 222 -21.50 1.06 -21.13
CA GLY A 222 -20.61 -0.08 -20.83
C GLY A 222 -19.19 0.14 -21.32
N PHE A 223 -18.62 1.32 -21.04
CA PHE A 223 -17.23 1.63 -21.37
C PHE A 223 -16.33 1.39 -20.16
N LEU A 224 -15.35 0.50 -20.29
CA LEU A 224 -14.40 0.14 -19.22
C LEU A 224 -12.98 0.59 -19.58
N THR A 225 -12.34 1.25 -18.65
CA THR A 225 -10.93 1.67 -18.74
C THR A 225 -10.04 0.77 -17.87
N THR A 226 -8.72 0.84 -18.04
CA THR A 226 -7.75 0.17 -17.16
C THR A 226 -7.97 0.59 -15.69
N LYS A 227 -8.17 1.89 -15.43
CA LYS A 227 -8.51 2.41 -14.09
C LYS A 227 -9.81 1.78 -13.55
N GLY A 228 -10.82 1.58 -14.39
CA GLY A 228 -12.06 0.89 -13.99
C GLY A 228 -11.82 -0.58 -13.62
N ILE A 229 -10.93 -1.28 -14.33
CA ILE A 229 -10.54 -2.66 -13.97
C ILE A 229 -9.87 -2.68 -12.59
N ASP A 230 -8.96 -1.73 -12.33
CA ASP A 230 -8.28 -1.62 -11.04
C ASP A 230 -9.25 -1.26 -9.91
N GLN A 231 -10.27 -0.43 -10.18
CA GLN A 231 -11.34 -0.13 -9.21
C GLN A 231 -12.14 -1.39 -8.84
N ILE A 232 -12.55 -2.20 -9.82
CA ILE A 232 -13.25 -3.48 -9.56
C ILE A 232 -12.37 -4.42 -8.75
N ARG A 233 -11.08 -4.56 -9.13
CA ARG A 233 -10.12 -5.38 -8.41
C ARG A 233 -9.96 -4.93 -6.97
N SER A 234 -9.79 -3.63 -6.73
CA SER A 234 -9.63 -3.07 -5.40
C SER A 234 -10.86 -3.26 -4.53
N ALA A 235 -12.07 -3.08 -5.09
CA ALA A 235 -13.31 -3.29 -4.37
C ALA A 235 -13.44 -4.74 -3.88
N PHE A 236 -13.20 -5.71 -4.76
CA PHE A 236 -13.21 -7.13 -4.39
C PHE A 236 -12.10 -7.50 -3.41
N ALA A 237 -10.87 -6.99 -3.62
CA ALA A 237 -9.76 -7.27 -2.71
C ALA A 237 -10.02 -6.75 -1.30
N ASN A 238 -10.57 -5.56 -1.16
CA ASN A 238 -10.89 -4.95 0.12
C ASN A 238 -11.96 -5.74 0.89
N ASP A 239 -12.95 -6.29 0.20
CA ASP A 239 -13.99 -7.13 0.83
C ASP A 239 -13.42 -8.50 1.21
N ILE A 240 -12.82 -9.20 0.26
CA ILE A 240 -12.32 -10.58 0.43
C ILE A 240 -11.23 -10.65 1.50
N PHE A 241 -10.29 -9.70 1.51
CA PHE A 241 -9.13 -9.67 2.41
C PHE A 241 -9.28 -8.61 3.51
N HIS A 242 -10.51 -8.25 3.87
CA HIS A 242 -10.79 -7.19 4.84
C HIS A 242 -9.98 -7.36 6.14
N ASP A 243 -10.05 -8.53 6.76
CA ASP A 243 -9.40 -8.79 8.04
C ASP A 243 -7.86 -8.83 7.91
N ASP A 244 -7.35 -9.43 6.82
CA ASP A 244 -5.92 -9.46 6.53
C ASP A 244 -5.36 -8.04 6.33
N LEU A 245 -6.08 -7.21 5.57
CA LEU A 245 -5.69 -5.82 5.32
C LEU A 245 -5.79 -4.96 6.58
N GLN A 246 -6.81 -5.16 7.39
CA GLN A 246 -6.96 -4.45 8.66
C GLN A 246 -5.77 -4.72 9.59
N SER A 247 -5.34 -5.98 9.71
CA SER A 247 -4.15 -6.35 10.48
C SER A 247 -2.90 -5.65 9.95
N ILE A 248 -2.70 -5.63 8.63
CA ILE A 248 -1.56 -4.95 8.01
C ILE A 248 -1.59 -3.44 8.30
N TYR A 249 -2.75 -2.79 8.20
CA TYR A 249 -2.90 -1.35 8.50
C TYR A 249 -2.60 -1.04 9.96
N GLN A 250 -3.04 -1.90 10.90
CA GLN A 250 -2.72 -1.75 12.31
C GLN A 250 -1.22 -1.88 12.56
N GLU A 251 -0.56 -2.90 12.03
CA GLU A 251 0.88 -3.09 12.16
C GLU A 251 1.68 -1.94 11.51
N GLN A 252 1.25 -1.44 10.36
CA GLN A 252 1.87 -0.26 9.73
C GLN A 252 1.76 0.98 10.59
N THR A 253 0.61 1.19 11.24
CA THR A 253 0.39 2.31 12.14
C THR A 253 1.31 2.22 13.35
N LEU A 254 1.38 1.04 14.00
CA LEU A 254 2.26 0.80 15.12
C LEU A 254 3.74 1.02 14.73
N SER A 255 4.18 0.45 13.61
CA SER A 255 5.55 0.59 13.12
C SER A 255 5.92 2.05 12.80
N ARG A 256 4.98 2.82 12.24
CA ARG A 256 5.16 4.26 11.99
C ARG A 256 5.29 5.04 13.29
N ASP A 257 4.44 4.76 14.28
CA ASP A 257 4.42 5.49 15.55
C ASP A 257 5.66 5.11 16.41
N GLU A 258 6.08 3.86 16.35
CA GLU A 258 7.33 3.40 16.97
C GLU A 258 8.54 4.11 16.33
N LEU A 259 8.63 4.17 15.01
CA LEU A 259 9.71 4.89 14.31
C LEU A 259 9.75 6.37 14.71
N LYS A 260 8.60 7.02 14.82
CA LYS A 260 8.49 8.42 15.27
C LYS A 260 9.02 8.58 16.70
N THR A 261 8.66 7.66 17.60
CA THR A 261 9.09 7.67 19.00
C THR A 261 10.59 7.43 19.11
N VAL A 262 11.11 6.41 18.44
CA VAL A 262 12.55 6.11 18.41
C VAL A 262 13.32 7.27 17.81
N SER A 263 12.88 7.83 16.68
CA SER A 263 13.52 9.02 16.08
C SER A 263 13.57 10.22 17.05
N LYS A 264 12.50 10.42 17.85
CA LYS A 264 12.47 11.48 18.85
C LYS A 264 13.48 11.22 19.95
N THR A 265 13.49 10.02 20.53
CA THR A 265 14.38 9.63 21.60
C THR A 265 15.84 9.73 21.18
N GLU A 266 16.16 9.23 19.98
CA GLU A 266 17.54 9.33 19.44
C GLU A 266 17.96 10.78 19.20
N PHE A 267 17.08 11.61 18.62
CA PHE A 267 17.41 13.01 18.41
C PHE A 267 17.60 13.77 19.73
N GLU A 268 16.73 13.56 20.73
CA GLU A 268 16.86 14.14 22.06
C GLU A 268 18.14 13.62 22.77
N SER A 269 18.49 12.35 22.59
CA SER A 269 19.74 11.77 23.13
C SER A 269 20.99 12.45 22.51
N ILE A 270 20.97 12.66 21.20
CA ILE A 270 22.06 13.37 20.50
C ILE A 270 22.17 14.80 21.03
N VAL A 271 21.07 15.52 21.13
CA VAL A 271 21.05 16.89 21.66
C VAL A 271 21.60 16.92 23.10
N ARG A 272 21.16 15.97 23.95
CA ARG A 272 21.63 15.87 25.32
C ARG A 272 23.14 15.58 25.39
N LYS A 273 23.66 14.67 24.55
CA LYS A 273 25.10 14.39 24.48
C LYS A 273 25.92 15.64 24.08
N ILE A 274 25.40 16.44 23.14
CA ILE A 274 26.03 17.73 22.78
C ILE A 274 26.07 18.67 23.99
N HIS A 275 24.94 18.81 24.70
CA HIS A 275 24.87 19.65 25.90
C HIS A 275 25.82 19.22 27.01
N GLN A 276 26.00 17.93 27.20
CA GLN A 276 26.96 17.36 28.18
C GLN A 276 28.44 17.44 27.76
N GLY A 277 28.73 18.07 26.62
CA GLY A 277 30.09 18.18 26.09
C GLY A 277 30.63 16.86 25.51
N GLY A 278 29.75 15.86 25.28
CA GLY A 278 30.11 14.62 24.63
C GLY A 278 30.47 14.83 23.14
N PHE A 279 31.23 13.89 22.57
CA PHE A 279 31.53 13.92 21.15
C PHE A 279 30.25 13.68 20.34
N VAL A 280 29.95 14.58 19.41
CA VAL A 280 28.86 14.46 18.45
C VAL A 280 29.40 14.90 17.08
N ASP A 281 28.75 14.41 16.02
CA ASP A 281 29.05 14.80 14.64
C ASP A 281 29.01 16.34 14.47
N PRO A 282 30.16 17.01 14.20
CA PRO A 282 30.17 18.46 14.04
C PRO A 282 29.28 18.98 12.92
N GLN A 283 29.03 18.16 11.89
CA GLN A 283 28.12 18.52 10.82
C GLN A 283 26.68 18.58 11.32
N LEU A 284 26.28 17.66 12.20
CA LEU A 284 24.94 17.67 12.79
C LEU A 284 24.75 18.85 13.75
N GLU A 285 25.76 19.18 14.55
CA GLU A 285 25.73 20.39 15.39
C GLU A 285 25.52 21.66 14.55
N ASN A 286 26.28 21.81 13.46
CA ASN A 286 26.14 22.94 12.56
C ASN A 286 24.75 23.00 11.90
N LEU A 287 24.18 21.86 11.50
CA LEU A 287 22.83 21.80 10.91
C LEU A 287 21.76 22.22 11.93
N ILE A 288 21.88 21.78 13.19
CA ILE A 288 20.95 22.16 14.26
C ILE A 288 21.04 23.68 14.55
N GLN A 289 22.25 24.21 14.63
CA GLN A 289 22.48 25.65 14.80
C GLN A 289 21.86 26.46 13.64
N LYS A 290 22.16 26.04 12.41
CA LYS A 290 21.59 26.65 11.20
C LYS A 290 20.07 26.62 11.23
N LEU A 291 19.47 25.47 11.54
CA LEU A 291 18.01 25.32 11.61
C LEU A 291 17.41 26.25 12.68
N TYR A 292 18.04 26.34 13.85
CA TYR A 292 17.57 27.25 14.90
C TYR A 292 17.49 28.71 14.42
N ILE A 293 18.58 29.22 13.81
CA ILE A 293 18.64 30.61 13.29
C ILE A 293 17.59 30.81 12.19
N GLN A 294 17.47 29.87 11.27
CA GLN A 294 16.49 29.93 10.21
C GLN A 294 15.06 30.00 10.75
N LEU A 295 14.73 29.17 11.76
CA LEU A 295 13.39 29.16 12.38
C LEU A 295 13.06 30.46 13.13
N GLN A 296 14.04 31.17 13.67
CA GLN A 296 13.82 32.51 14.28
C GLN A 296 13.40 33.54 13.24
N ASN A 297 13.90 33.44 12.01
CA ASN A 297 13.61 34.36 10.92
C ASN A 297 12.31 34.03 10.17
N VAL A 298 11.73 32.84 10.36
CA VAL A 298 10.46 32.43 9.73
C VAL A 298 9.30 33.14 10.40
N LYS A 299 8.56 33.92 9.61
CA LYS A 299 7.28 34.52 10.01
C LYS A 299 6.13 33.52 9.74
N GLY A 300 5.31 33.21 10.75
CA GLY A 300 4.14 32.34 10.61
C GLY A 300 4.32 30.93 11.19
N LYS A 301 3.58 29.95 10.66
CA LYS A 301 3.56 28.59 11.20
C LYS A 301 4.89 27.88 10.96
N LYS A 302 5.55 27.43 12.05
CA LYS A 302 6.81 26.71 12.02
C LYS A 302 6.57 25.18 11.90
N VAL A 303 5.89 24.78 10.83
CA VAL A 303 5.58 23.38 10.49
C VAL A 303 6.16 23.12 9.11
N TYR A 304 6.76 21.93 8.90
CA TYR A 304 7.53 21.58 7.71
C TYR A 304 6.86 22.00 6.38
N GLY A 305 5.56 21.76 6.24
CA GLY A 305 4.82 22.09 5.01
C GLY A 305 4.88 23.58 4.63
N TYR A 306 4.93 24.48 5.62
CA TYR A 306 4.90 25.94 5.45
C TYR A 306 6.28 26.60 5.44
N LEU A 307 7.35 25.84 5.66
CA LEU A 307 8.70 26.39 5.71
C LEU A 307 9.24 26.72 4.31
N PRO A 308 10.12 27.74 4.21
CA PRO A 308 10.87 28.03 2.99
C PRO A 308 11.73 26.84 2.53
N PRO A 309 12.04 26.71 1.22
CA PRO A 309 12.83 25.61 0.68
C PRO A 309 14.18 25.38 1.39
N GLU A 310 14.90 26.44 1.71
CA GLU A 310 16.20 26.40 2.39
C GLU A 310 16.10 25.79 3.80
N VAL A 311 15.02 26.11 4.52
CA VAL A 311 14.77 25.56 5.85
C VAL A 311 14.37 24.09 5.76
N LYS A 312 13.54 23.73 4.76
CA LYS A 312 13.18 22.34 4.48
C LYS A 312 14.42 21.50 4.18
N GLU A 313 15.35 22.03 3.40
CA GLU A 313 16.62 21.36 3.09
C GLU A 313 17.42 21.09 4.36
N THR A 314 17.55 22.08 5.25
CA THR A 314 18.24 21.89 6.53
C THR A 314 17.58 20.83 7.39
N VAL A 315 16.24 20.82 7.50
CA VAL A 315 15.48 19.77 8.20
C VAL A 315 15.71 18.39 7.56
N ASN A 316 15.68 18.31 6.23
CA ASN A 316 15.91 17.06 5.51
C ASN A 316 17.34 16.54 5.74
N ASN A 317 18.36 17.41 5.78
CA ASN A 317 19.73 17.04 6.06
C ASN A 317 19.91 16.49 7.49
N ILE A 318 19.22 17.05 8.48
CA ILE A 318 19.16 16.49 9.83
C ILE A 318 18.47 15.12 9.81
N PHE A 319 17.35 15.01 9.12
CA PHE A 319 16.63 13.75 9.01
C PHE A 319 17.45 12.66 8.30
N LEU A 320 18.21 13.00 7.26
CA LEU A 320 19.14 12.09 6.59
C LEU A 320 20.22 11.56 7.56
N LYS A 321 20.67 12.36 8.50
CA LYS A 321 21.63 11.92 9.53
C LYS A 321 20.96 10.96 10.51
N LEU A 322 19.77 11.24 10.98
CA LEU A 322 18.98 10.36 11.85
C LEU A 322 18.62 9.04 11.16
N ALA A 323 18.27 9.10 9.88
CA ALA A 323 17.93 7.92 9.09
C ALA A 323 19.11 6.93 8.89
N LYS A 324 20.32 7.27 9.30
CA LYS A 324 21.47 6.36 9.32
C LYS A 324 21.55 5.50 10.58
N ASP A 325 20.73 5.79 11.59
CA ASP A 325 20.63 4.97 12.78
C ASP A 325 20.06 3.58 12.42
N GLU A 326 20.69 2.52 12.95
CA GLU A 326 20.33 1.14 12.62
C GLU A 326 18.91 0.79 13.07
N ASN A 327 18.47 1.27 14.23
CA ASN A 327 17.11 1.01 14.74
C ASN A 327 16.06 1.66 13.87
N ILE A 328 16.32 2.92 13.45
CA ILE A 328 15.40 3.66 12.57
C ILE A 328 15.33 2.97 11.19
N GLN A 329 16.46 2.49 10.66
CA GLN A 329 16.48 1.76 9.40
C GLN A 329 15.69 0.45 9.48
N GLN A 330 15.88 -0.34 10.54
CA GLN A 330 15.15 -1.60 10.74
C GLN A 330 13.62 -1.38 10.85
N LEU A 331 13.19 -0.35 11.57
CA LEU A 331 11.78 0.01 11.69
C LEU A 331 11.20 0.45 10.34
N TYR A 332 11.96 1.21 9.56
CA TYR A 332 11.52 1.61 8.22
C TYR A 332 11.43 0.41 7.27
N GLU A 333 12.37 -0.51 7.33
CA GLU A 333 12.34 -1.71 6.49
C GLU A 333 11.14 -2.60 6.85
N LYS A 334 10.84 -2.78 8.14
CA LYS A 334 9.62 -3.46 8.60
C LYS A 334 8.35 -2.81 8.03
N TRP A 335 8.27 -1.47 8.08
CA TRP A 335 7.14 -0.74 7.48
C TRP A 335 7.07 -0.94 5.96
N CYS A 336 8.21 -0.91 5.27
CA CYS A 336 8.29 -1.18 3.84
C CYS A 336 7.82 -2.59 3.47
N ASP A 337 8.15 -3.59 4.28
CA ASP A 337 7.70 -4.96 4.06
C ASP A 337 6.18 -5.11 4.18
N LEU A 338 5.59 -4.43 5.17
CA LEU A 338 4.14 -4.35 5.31
C LEU A 338 3.48 -3.63 4.12
N GLU A 339 4.08 -2.54 3.62
CA GLU A 339 3.60 -1.83 2.43
C GLU A 339 3.70 -2.71 1.17
N ARG A 340 4.80 -3.45 1.00
CA ARG A 340 4.97 -4.44 -0.09
C ARG A 340 3.91 -5.55 0.02
N LEU A 341 3.66 -6.05 1.24
CA LEU A 341 2.64 -7.07 1.48
C LEU A 341 1.24 -6.56 1.09
N LYS A 342 0.89 -5.37 1.52
CA LYS A 342 -0.35 -4.68 1.14
C LYS A 342 -0.46 -4.52 -0.38
N CYS A 343 0.58 -4.01 -1.04
CA CYS A 343 0.57 -3.83 -2.49
C CYS A 343 0.38 -5.15 -3.26
N LYS A 344 0.96 -6.24 -2.78
CA LYS A 344 0.82 -7.56 -3.41
C LYS A 344 -0.60 -8.11 -3.39
N THR A 345 -1.44 -7.70 -2.44
CA THR A 345 -2.87 -8.04 -2.41
C THR A 345 -3.60 -7.46 -3.62
N TYR A 346 -3.21 -6.27 -4.09
CA TYR A 346 -3.89 -5.56 -5.18
C TYR A 346 -3.24 -5.75 -6.55
N THR A 347 -1.94 -5.99 -6.63
CA THR A 347 -1.21 -6.04 -7.90
C THR A 347 -0.02 -7.00 -7.86
N GLN A 348 0.29 -7.59 -9.02
CA GLN A 348 1.49 -8.40 -9.19
C GLN A 348 2.75 -7.54 -9.47
N LYS A 349 2.58 -6.24 -9.74
CA LYS A 349 3.71 -5.37 -10.00
C LYS A 349 4.36 -4.98 -8.69
N GLU A 350 5.65 -5.20 -8.58
CA GLU A 350 6.44 -4.68 -7.46
C GLU A 350 6.48 -3.16 -7.55
N LYS A 351 6.18 -2.51 -6.42
CA LYS A 351 6.29 -1.07 -6.28
C LYS A 351 7.59 -0.74 -5.59
N GLU A 352 8.43 0.05 -6.25
CA GLU A 352 9.58 0.66 -5.59
C GLU A 352 9.07 1.67 -4.55
N LEU A 353 9.53 1.50 -3.31
CA LEU A 353 9.17 2.41 -2.22
C LEU A 353 10.25 3.49 -2.10
N PRO A 354 9.86 4.74 -1.82
CA PRO A 354 10.81 5.83 -1.67
C PRO A 354 11.74 5.61 -0.46
N ALA A 355 12.85 6.29 -0.42
CA ALA A 355 13.68 6.33 0.77
C ALA A 355 12.90 6.93 1.97
N LEU A 356 13.31 6.61 3.21
CA LEU A 356 12.65 7.10 4.43
C LEU A 356 12.42 8.61 4.40
N THR A 357 13.43 9.35 3.97
CA THR A 357 13.40 10.83 3.91
C THR A 357 12.46 11.38 2.84
N ASP A 358 12.16 10.61 1.81
CA ASP A 358 11.27 11.03 0.71
C ASP A 358 9.84 10.56 0.92
N ASN A 359 9.63 9.70 1.91
CA ASN A 359 8.32 9.15 2.20
C ASN A 359 7.44 10.14 2.96
N LYS A 360 6.34 10.55 2.35
CA LYS A 360 5.38 11.51 2.93
C LYS A 360 4.77 11.03 4.26
N VAL A 361 4.63 9.72 4.45
CA VAL A 361 4.10 9.11 5.68
C VAL A 361 4.94 9.47 6.90
N PHE A 362 6.26 9.71 6.73
CA PHE A 362 7.18 10.06 7.80
C PHE A 362 7.44 11.56 7.93
N GLN A 363 6.62 12.40 7.31
CA GLN A 363 6.63 13.86 7.53
C GLN A 363 6.53 14.27 9.01
N PRO A 364 5.81 13.56 9.90
CA PRO A 364 5.82 13.85 11.33
C PRO A 364 7.21 13.87 11.98
N VAL A 365 8.17 13.07 11.50
CA VAL A 365 9.57 13.10 11.98
C VAL A 365 10.22 14.46 11.71
N ARG A 366 9.96 15.07 10.56
CA ARG A 366 10.45 16.41 10.24
C ARG A 366 9.87 17.47 11.19
N ASN A 367 8.59 17.37 11.50
CA ASN A 367 7.94 18.28 12.44
C ASN A 367 8.46 18.06 13.88
N MET A 368 8.79 16.85 14.26
CA MET A 368 9.43 16.53 15.52
C MET A 368 10.80 17.21 15.62
N ILE A 369 11.66 17.11 14.58
CA ILE A 369 12.96 17.77 14.53
C ILE A 369 12.80 19.30 14.73
N ILE A 370 11.84 19.91 14.03
CA ILE A 370 11.56 21.36 14.14
C ILE A 370 11.15 21.71 15.56
N ARG A 371 10.24 20.95 16.19
CA ARG A 371 9.77 21.18 17.56
C ARG A 371 10.92 21.05 18.57
N THR A 372 11.69 19.96 18.50
CA THR A 372 12.82 19.76 19.42
C THR A 372 13.84 20.90 19.33
N VAL A 373 14.13 21.42 18.13
CA VAL A 373 15.03 22.58 17.96
C VAL A 373 14.41 23.88 18.51
N LEU A 374 13.10 24.07 18.39
CA LEU A 374 12.41 25.21 18.99
C LEU A 374 12.34 25.11 20.52
N ASP A 375 12.12 23.94 21.06
CA ASP A 375 12.00 23.69 22.50
C ASP A 375 13.34 23.88 23.22
N MET A 376 14.47 23.77 22.53
CA MET A 376 15.78 24.17 23.07
C MET A 376 15.80 25.62 23.59
N ASN A 377 14.90 26.47 23.10
CA ASN A 377 14.74 27.87 23.53
C ASN A 377 13.67 28.06 24.63
N ASN A 378 12.72 27.16 24.74
CA ASN A 378 11.54 27.36 25.62
C ASN A 378 11.73 26.83 27.03
N HIS A 379 12.75 26.02 27.29
CA HIS A 379 13.07 25.59 28.66
C HIS A 379 13.53 26.73 29.60
N VAL A 380 13.48 27.97 29.13
CA VAL A 380 13.80 29.16 29.93
C VAL A 380 12.58 29.70 30.71
N VAL A 381 11.34 29.24 30.40
CA VAL A 381 10.14 29.94 30.94
C VAL A 381 9.17 29.07 31.75
N ASP A 382 9.21 27.73 31.68
CA ASP A 382 8.21 26.92 32.38
C ASP A 382 8.78 25.89 33.37
N ALA A 383 9.26 26.40 34.49
CA ALA A 383 9.31 25.60 35.74
C ALA A 383 7.98 25.69 36.54
N VAL A 384 6.91 26.20 35.97
CA VAL A 384 5.57 26.25 36.58
C VAL A 384 4.54 26.24 35.46
N VAL A 385 4.02 25.10 35.07
CA VAL A 385 2.59 24.82 34.83
C VAL A 385 2.40 23.34 34.47
N GLN A 386 1.51 22.74 35.20
CA GLN A 386 1.02 21.37 35.18
C GLN A 386 0.65 20.84 33.80
N ASP A 387 0.76 19.48 33.71
CA ASP A 387 0.06 18.59 32.79
C ASP A 387 -1.21 19.21 32.21
N THR A 388 -1.17 19.51 30.93
CA THR A 388 -2.36 19.61 30.11
C THR A 388 -2.21 18.61 28.99
N GLU A 389 -3.01 17.56 29.08
CA GLU A 389 -3.29 16.63 28.00
C GLU A 389 -3.55 17.40 26.69
N LEU A 390 -2.63 17.28 25.73
CA LEU A 390 -2.88 17.71 24.37
C LEU A 390 -3.83 16.71 23.73
N THR A 391 -5.07 17.10 23.63
CA THR A 391 -6.12 16.41 22.89
C THR A 391 -5.70 16.20 21.44
N VAL A 392 -5.91 14.98 20.98
CA VAL A 392 -5.71 14.45 19.63
C VAL A 392 -6.75 15.08 18.68
N SER A 393 -6.57 16.35 18.26
CA SER A 393 -7.48 17.04 17.35
C SER A 393 -6.87 17.56 16.05
N ASP A 394 -5.61 17.19 15.75
CA ASP A 394 -4.95 17.54 14.48
C ASP A 394 -4.42 16.30 13.74
N ILE A 395 -5.18 15.21 13.79
CA ILE A 395 -4.94 14.06 12.90
C ILE A 395 -5.82 14.31 11.68
N ASP A 396 -5.20 14.71 10.57
CA ASP A 396 -5.81 14.68 9.26
C ASP A 396 -6.36 13.28 9.00
N ASP A 397 -7.64 13.22 8.63
CA ASP A 397 -8.43 12.06 8.29
C ASP A 397 -7.64 11.10 7.37
N PRO A 398 -7.43 9.82 7.75
CA PRO A 398 -6.68 8.86 6.94
C PRO A 398 -7.28 8.65 5.55
N ASP A 399 -8.55 8.96 5.32
CA ASP A 399 -9.21 8.84 4.02
C ASP A 399 -8.80 9.96 3.04
N VAL A 400 -8.30 11.10 3.51
CA VAL A 400 -7.81 12.18 2.65
C VAL A 400 -6.43 11.85 2.07
N VAL A 401 -5.61 11.07 2.79
CA VAL A 401 -4.27 10.68 2.33
C VAL A 401 -4.33 9.70 1.14
N ILE A 402 -5.38 8.87 1.06
CA ILE A 402 -5.54 7.87 -0.01
C ILE A 402 -5.98 8.52 -1.33
N SER A 403 -6.77 9.59 -1.29
CA SER A 403 -7.25 10.28 -2.50
C SER A 403 -6.20 11.20 -3.14
N GLN A 404 -5.24 11.71 -2.37
CA GLN A 404 -4.18 12.60 -2.88
C GLN A 404 -2.96 11.88 -3.47
N LEU A 405 -2.82 10.55 -3.26
CA LEU A 405 -1.73 9.75 -3.83
C LEU A 405 -1.91 9.40 -5.31
N VAL A 406 -3.01 9.81 -5.94
CA VAL A 406 -3.35 9.41 -7.32
C VAL A 406 -3.11 10.51 -8.36
N ASP A 407 -2.91 11.79 -7.98
CA ASP A 407 -3.03 12.89 -8.95
C ASP A 407 -1.77 13.76 -9.17
N GLU A 408 -0.59 13.43 -8.62
CA GLU A 408 0.62 14.23 -8.93
C GLU A 408 1.80 13.35 -9.38
N THR A 409 1.77 12.90 -10.62
CA THR A 409 2.95 12.63 -11.43
C THR A 409 2.85 13.49 -12.68
N GLU A 410 3.56 14.62 -12.65
CA GLU A 410 4.20 15.31 -13.75
C GLU A 410 4.48 16.76 -13.36
N GLN A 411 5.74 17.02 -12.96
CA GLN A 411 6.46 18.24 -13.41
C GLN A 411 7.93 18.16 -12.93
N SER A 412 8.75 17.99 -13.91
CA SER A 412 10.16 18.31 -14.16
C SER A 412 11.06 18.80 -13.03
N ALA A 413 12.16 18.07 -12.87
CA ALA A 413 13.41 18.51 -12.29
C ALA A 413 14.17 19.34 -13.32
N GLU A 414 14.52 20.58 -12.98
CA GLU A 414 15.65 21.27 -13.58
C GLU A 414 16.40 22.09 -12.52
N ASP A 415 17.69 21.76 -12.45
CA ASP A 415 18.86 22.51 -12.02
C ASP A 415 18.74 23.68 -11.04
N CYS A 416 19.43 23.55 -9.88
CA CYS A 416 20.26 24.62 -9.35
C CYS A 416 21.32 24.08 -8.38
N THR A 417 22.50 23.77 -8.91
CA THR A 417 23.74 23.73 -8.12
C THR A 417 24.28 25.14 -7.99
N ALA A 418 24.19 25.73 -6.81
CA ALA A 418 24.99 26.89 -6.44
C ALA A 418 25.61 26.67 -5.06
N ALA A 419 26.90 26.58 -5.02
CA ALA A 419 27.70 26.62 -3.80
C ALA A 419 27.49 27.99 -3.13
N ILE A 420 26.94 28.00 -1.90
CA ILE A 420 26.85 29.22 -1.10
C ILE A 420 27.96 29.23 -0.07
N ASP A 421 28.81 30.20 -0.20
CA ASP A 421 29.91 30.56 0.71
C ASP A 421 29.35 30.91 2.09
N THR A 422 29.94 30.38 3.16
CA THR A 422 29.44 30.46 4.54
C THR A 422 29.75 31.79 5.25
N ALA A 423 29.87 32.89 4.53
CA ALA A 423 30.42 34.13 5.08
C ALA A 423 29.41 35.27 5.34
N ASP A 424 28.10 35.15 5.08
CA ASP A 424 27.14 36.23 5.33
C ASP A 424 26.11 35.89 6.40
N PHE A 425 26.52 35.89 7.68
CA PHE A 425 25.58 35.92 8.79
C PHE A 425 25.11 37.39 9.04
N VAL A 426 23.81 37.58 8.76
CA VAL A 426 23.11 38.84 9.03
C VAL A 426 23.20 39.17 10.53
N SER A 427 23.93 40.25 10.85
CA SER A 427 23.96 40.83 12.18
C SER A 427 22.57 41.41 12.50
N GLY A 428 21.82 40.80 13.40
CA GLY A 428 20.51 41.31 13.80
C GLY A 428 19.81 40.58 14.95
N SER A 429 20.08 39.31 15.26
CA SER A 429 19.49 38.68 16.43
C SER A 429 20.42 38.82 17.64
N LYS A 430 19.86 39.35 18.75
CA LYS A 430 20.54 39.46 20.04
C LYS A 430 20.89 38.10 20.66
N TYR A 431 20.29 37.05 20.17
CA TYR A 431 20.43 35.68 20.68
C TYR A 431 20.82 34.72 19.59
N TYR A 432 21.72 33.74 19.92
CA TYR A 432 22.17 32.68 19.02
C TYR A 432 22.29 31.36 19.78
N LEU A 433 22.30 30.24 19.07
CA LEU A 433 22.51 28.90 19.60
C LEU A 433 23.86 28.39 19.11
N LYS A 434 24.82 28.13 20.03
CA LYS A 434 26.14 27.62 19.69
C LYS A 434 26.72 26.77 20.80
N TRP A 435 27.19 25.59 20.48
CA TRP A 435 28.03 24.76 21.36
C TRP A 435 29.50 25.20 21.27
N SER A 436 29.79 26.39 21.81
CA SER A 436 31.12 26.94 21.87
C SER A 436 32.06 26.07 22.77
N ASN A 437 33.35 26.24 22.60
CA ASN A 437 34.31 25.52 23.46
C ASN A 437 34.10 25.86 24.93
N ASN A 438 33.87 27.13 25.28
CA ASN A 438 33.56 27.56 26.64
C ASN A 438 32.32 26.89 27.20
N TYR A 439 31.24 26.82 26.38
CA TYR A 439 30.02 26.16 26.76
C TYR A 439 30.25 24.64 27.00
N LYS A 440 30.94 23.97 26.08
CA LYS A 440 31.28 22.54 26.20
C LYS A 440 32.13 22.24 27.40
N GLU A 441 33.11 23.14 27.74
CA GLU A 441 33.93 23.00 28.94
C GLU A 441 33.10 23.18 30.21
N ALA A 442 32.20 24.17 30.25
CA ALA A 442 31.31 24.36 31.37
C ALA A 442 30.42 23.14 31.60
N CYS A 443 29.82 22.57 30.52
CA CYS A 443 29.00 21.36 30.61
C CYS A 443 29.80 20.17 31.14
N LYS A 444 31.07 19.95 30.71
CA LYS A 444 31.94 18.90 31.26
C LYS A 444 32.11 19.04 32.75
N LEU A 445 32.38 20.24 33.24
CA LEU A 445 32.55 20.52 34.66
C LEU A 445 31.23 20.31 35.46
N ILE A 446 30.09 20.58 34.89
CA ILE A 446 28.76 20.41 35.52
C ILE A 446 28.40 18.92 35.65
N TYR A 447 28.57 18.15 34.59
CA TYR A 447 28.09 16.78 34.50
C TYR A 447 29.11 15.71 34.89
N ASP A 448 30.35 16.08 35.25
CA ASP A 448 31.35 15.14 35.81
C ASP A 448 30.92 14.78 37.24
N LYS A 449 30.78 13.49 37.52
CA LYS A 449 30.42 12.94 38.85
C LYS A 449 31.44 13.29 39.95
N ASN A 450 32.64 13.64 39.58
CA ASN A 450 33.72 13.99 40.50
C ASN A 450 33.92 15.51 40.66
N SER A 451 33.10 16.33 40.09
CA SER A 451 33.20 17.78 40.13
C SER A 451 33.09 18.33 41.56
N LYS A 452 34.00 19.23 41.89
CA LYS A 452 34.07 19.94 43.17
C LYS A 452 33.41 21.31 43.05
N LEU A 453 33.17 21.98 44.17
CA LEU A 453 32.57 23.30 44.22
C LEU A 453 33.32 24.33 43.35
N GLU A 454 34.62 24.24 43.30
CA GLU A 454 35.46 25.10 42.43
C GLU A 454 35.21 24.89 40.94
N ASP A 455 34.92 23.66 40.54
CA ASP A 455 34.59 23.30 39.15
C ASP A 455 33.23 23.89 38.76
N PHE A 456 32.22 23.85 39.64
CA PHE A 456 30.93 24.48 39.43
C PHE A 456 31.02 26.00 39.34
N GLN A 457 31.88 26.65 40.15
CA GLN A 457 32.12 28.09 40.10
C GLN A 457 32.80 28.47 38.77
N LYS A 458 33.74 27.66 38.28
CA LYS A 458 34.38 27.87 36.96
C LYS A 458 33.35 27.70 35.83
N ALA A 459 32.52 26.68 35.91
CA ALA A 459 31.47 26.43 34.92
C ALA A 459 30.47 27.59 34.87
N GLU A 460 30.04 28.13 36.01
CA GLU A 460 29.16 29.31 36.11
C GLU A 460 29.78 30.55 35.43
N GLN A 461 31.09 30.82 35.63
CA GLN A 461 31.76 31.92 34.97
C GLN A 461 31.81 31.77 33.47
N LEU A 462 32.05 30.55 32.95
CA LEU A 462 32.08 30.26 31.54
C LEU A 462 30.67 30.45 30.93
N LEU A 463 29.63 29.94 31.59
CA LEU A 463 28.22 30.11 31.16
C LEU A 463 27.79 31.59 31.22
N LEU A 464 28.22 32.35 32.25
CA LEU A 464 27.94 33.79 32.36
C LEU A 464 28.51 34.58 31.20
N THR A 465 29.75 34.20 30.78
CA THR A 465 30.40 34.86 29.64
C THR A 465 29.66 34.60 28.34
N GLU A 466 29.29 33.36 28.11
CA GLU A 466 28.54 32.93 26.91
C GLU A 466 27.09 33.50 26.91
N SER A 467 26.43 33.58 28.07
CA SER A 467 25.07 34.13 28.19
C SER A 467 25.05 35.65 27.91
N LYS A 468 26.07 36.40 28.36
CA LYS A 468 26.23 37.84 28.07
C LYS A 468 26.40 38.09 26.57
N SER A 469 27.01 37.17 25.85
CA SER A 469 27.14 37.26 24.39
C SER A 469 25.84 36.86 23.65
N GLY A 470 24.83 36.32 24.36
CA GLY A 470 23.53 35.94 23.81
C GLY A 470 23.41 34.49 23.42
N ASN A 471 24.29 33.60 23.89
CA ASN A 471 24.18 32.18 23.65
C ASN A 471 23.04 31.56 24.49
N VAL A 472 21.98 31.15 23.84
CA VAL A 472 20.74 30.65 24.47
C VAL A 472 20.99 29.38 25.30
N LEU A 473 21.89 28.51 24.89
CA LEU A 473 22.23 27.30 25.65
C LEU A 473 22.83 27.69 27.01
N ALA A 474 23.76 28.67 27.02
CA ALA A 474 24.39 29.11 28.24
C ALA A 474 23.41 29.87 29.16
N ILE A 475 22.45 30.64 28.63
CA ILE A 475 21.40 31.29 29.39
C ILE A 475 20.57 30.27 30.14
N HIS A 476 20.16 29.18 29.47
CA HIS A 476 19.39 28.08 30.03
C HIS A 476 20.15 27.39 31.19
N ASP A 477 21.38 26.91 30.89
CA ASP A 477 22.12 26.10 31.84
C ASP A 477 22.64 26.92 33.05
N LEU A 478 22.87 28.21 32.88
CA LEU A 478 23.18 29.10 33.97
C LEU A 478 22.06 29.13 35.02
N GLY A 479 20.79 29.18 34.60
CA GLY A 479 19.64 29.11 35.50
C GLY A 479 19.61 27.77 36.27
N THR A 480 19.92 26.67 35.61
CA THR A 480 19.96 25.33 36.20
C THR A 480 21.09 25.19 37.23
N VAL A 481 22.31 25.65 36.92
CA VAL A 481 23.45 25.57 37.79
C VAL A 481 23.28 26.44 39.04
N SER A 482 22.81 27.69 38.89
CA SER A 482 22.56 28.59 40.00
C SER A 482 21.50 28.06 40.97
N TYR A 483 20.46 27.41 40.46
CA TYR A 483 19.41 26.84 41.31
C TYR A 483 19.84 25.55 42.00
N THR A 484 20.51 24.62 41.32
CA THR A 484 20.77 23.27 41.85
C THR A 484 22.05 23.19 42.72
N HIS A 485 23.07 24.01 42.46
CA HIS A 485 24.37 23.87 43.08
C HIS A 485 24.77 25.02 43.98
N LEU A 486 24.20 26.22 43.83
CA LEU A 486 24.52 27.39 44.64
C LEU A 486 23.47 27.72 45.71
N THR A 487 22.23 27.20 45.56
CA THR A 487 21.13 27.41 46.53
C THR A 487 20.86 26.22 47.45
N LEU A 488 21.47 25.05 47.22
CA LEU A 488 21.21 23.83 48.02
C LEU A 488 22.30 23.37 48.98
N PRO A 489 23.28 24.16 49.50
CA PRO A 489 24.13 23.69 50.61
C PRO A 489 23.48 23.70 52.00
N THR A 490 22.22 24.15 52.13
CA THR A 490 21.59 24.37 53.45
C THR A 490 20.57 23.30 53.88
N ILE A 491 20.37 22.23 53.13
CA ILE A 491 19.48 21.14 53.54
C ILE A 491 20.23 19.80 53.45
N ARG A 492 21.29 19.67 54.26
CA ARG A 492 21.79 18.42 54.78
C ARG A 492 22.03 18.61 56.31
N LEU A 493 20.97 18.42 57.02
CA LEU A 493 20.96 17.96 58.42
C LEU A 493 20.15 16.69 58.49
#